data_063a2d93dbc66dd0a3b6bc65b3d45fac
#
_entry.id   063a2d93dbc66dd0a3b6bc65b3d45fac
#
_cell.length_a   1.000
_cell.length_b   1.000
_cell.length_c   1.000
_cell.angle_alpha   90.00
_cell.angle_beta   90.00
_cell.angle_gamma   90.00
#
_symmetry.space_group_name_H-M   'P 1'
#
loop_
_entity.id
_entity.type
_entity.pdbx_description
1 polymer ?
#
loop_
_entity_poly.entity_id
_entity_poly.type
_entity_poly.pdbx_seq_one_letter_code
_entity_poly.pdbx_strand_id
1 'polypeptide(L)'
;MKPDPSFDDYMQRWTAAYESANYGKGLAAGLLTRSHIWCERPFGPDQHFPRVLEVGAGTGVHIAHVRHTFDEYVISDLNPPMLEQAAGTGTSTSSQHSGVIRVQREDATKLSVPDASFDRLIAAHVLEHLPQPHQVLREWSRVVKPGGVISLVLPCDPGMAWRLGRHLGPRKKFEALGIAYDYWMAREHINAITNLIAFIRYYYPQVQEKWYPLRVPSSDLNLFYIAHIRTAPLA
;
A
#
# COMPACT_ATOMS: atom_id res chain seq x y z
N MET A 1 24.43 23.19 12.09
CA MET A 1 23.54 22.27 11.38
C MET A 1 23.33 21.05 12.27
N LYS A 2 22.09 20.59 12.45
CA LYS A 2 21.86 19.33 13.19
C LYS A 2 22.34 18.16 12.31
N PRO A 3 22.92 17.09 12.90
CA PRO A 3 23.24 15.87 12.15
C PRO A 3 21.95 15.19 11.69
N ASP A 4 22.04 14.43 10.61
CA ASP A 4 20.92 13.60 10.16
C ASP A 4 20.63 12.52 11.20
N PRO A 5 19.34 12.21 11.48
CA PRO A 5 18.98 11.08 12.31
C PRO A 5 19.44 9.77 11.67
N SER A 6 19.86 8.81 12.49
CA SER A 6 20.22 7.47 12.00
C SER A 6 19.00 6.79 11.38
N PHE A 7 19.20 6.25 10.16
CA PHE A 7 18.13 5.51 9.46
C PHE A 7 17.83 4.18 10.17
N ASP A 8 18.85 3.49 10.68
CA ASP A 8 18.67 2.21 11.37
C ASP A 8 17.89 2.39 12.68
N ASP A 9 18.21 3.43 13.46
CA ASP A 9 17.48 3.77 14.69
C ASP A 9 16.02 4.16 14.38
N TYR A 10 15.80 4.92 13.32
CA TYR A 10 14.46 5.22 12.83
C TYR A 10 13.70 3.95 12.45
N MET A 11 14.27 3.09 11.61
CA MET A 11 13.61 1.87 11.16
C MET A 11 13.30 0.93 12.32
N GLN A 12 14.19 0.81 13.30
CA GLN A 12 13.94 0.01 14.49
C GLN A 12 12.73 0.54 15.29
N ARG A 13 12.71 1.84 15.59
CA ARG A 13 11.61 2.48 16.32
C ARG A 13 10.30 2.47 15.52
N TRP A 14 10.39 2.73 14.21
CA TRP A 14 9.25 2.73 13.31
C TRP A 14 8.62 1.34 13.26
N THR A 15 9.39 0.29 13.00
CA THR A 15 8.90 -1.10 12.93
C THR A 15 8.26 -1.53 14.24
N ALA A 16 8.88 -1.23 15.38
CA ALA A 16 8.35 -1.56 16.71
C ALA A 16 7.02 -0.86 17.03
N ALA A 17 6.81 0.34 16.49
CA ALA A 17 5.62 1.15 16.75
C ALA A 17 4.57 1.06 15.63
N TYR A 18 4.90 0.47 14.48
CA TYR A 18 4.14 0.58 13.24
C TYR A 18 2.65 0.22 13.41
N GLU A 19 2.36 -0.96 13.93
CA GLU A 19 0.98 -1.41 14.11
C GLU A 19 0.22 -0.57 15.13
N SER A 20 0.83 -0.32 16.29
CA SER A 20 0.19 0.45 17.36
C SER A 20 -0.07 1.90 16.97
N ALA A 21 0.83 2.51 16.20
CA ALA A 21 0.71 3.89 15.76
C ALA A 21 -0.27 4.06 14.60
N ASN A 22 -0.25 3.14 13.63
CA ASN A 22 -1.02 3.23 12.39
C ASN A 22 -2.35 2.46 12.45
N TYR A 23 -2.40 1.32 13.16
CA TYR A 23 -3.58 0.45 13.22
C TYR A 23 -4.12 0.22 14.65
N GLY A 24 -3.56 0.91 15.65
CA GLY A 24 -4.03 0.87 17.02
C GLY A 24 -5.39 1.58 17.23
N LYS A 25 -5.73 1.89 18.47
CA LYS A 25 -6.97 2.63 18.81
C LYS A 25 -6.87 4.12 18.41
N GLY A 26 -7.87 4.64 17.72
CA GLY A 26 -8.00 6.07 17.39
C GLY A 26 -8.57 6.33 15.98
N LEU A 27 -8.99 7.58 15.74
CA LEU A 27 -9.63 7.98 14.48
C LEU A 27 -8.71 7.77 13.27
N ALA A 28 -7.45 8.15 13.37
CA ALA A 28 -6.49 8.02 12.28
C ALA A 28 -6.23 6.55 11.91
N ALA A 29 -6.07 5.68 12.91
CA ALA A 29 -5.92 4.24 12.70
C ALA A 29 -7.16 3.63 12.05
N GLY A 30 -8.35 4.04 12.47
CA GLY A 30 -9.60 3.62 11.84
C GLY A 30 -9.72 4.07 10.38
N LEU A 31 -9.16 5.21 10.01
CA LEU A 31 -9.16 5.69 8.63
C LEU A 31 -8.17 4.91 7.76
N LEU A 32 -6.98 4.59 8.25
CA LEU A 32 -6.04 3.72 7.55
C LEU A 32 -6.63 2.33 7.31
N THR A 33 -7.19 1.70 8.32
CA THR A 33 -7.90 0.41 8.16
C THR A 33 -9.01 0.51 7.11
N ARG A 34 -9.79 1.61 7.11
CA ARG A 34 -10.84 1.83 6.10
C ARG A 34 -10.31 1.96 4.69
N SER A 35 -9.08 2.45 4.49
CA SER A 35 -8.51 2.53 3.14
C SER A 35 -8.35 1.15 2.50
N HIS A 36 -7.93 0.13 3.28
CA HIS A 36 -7.89 -1.26 2.84
C HIS A 36 -9.29 -1.80 2.52
N ILE A 37 -10.25 -1.56 3.40
CA ILE A 37 -11.66 -1.96 3.18
C ILE A 37 -12.23 -1.30 1.92
N TRP A 38 -11.94 -0.02 1.67
CA TRP A 38 -12.39 0.68 0.46
C TRP A 38 -11.74 0.13 -0.80
N CYS A 39 -10.47 -0.27 -0.74
CA CYS A 39 -9.79 -0.94 -1.83
C CYS A 39 -10.47 -2.27 -2.20
N GLU A 40 -10.91 -3.03 -1.21
CA GLU A 40 -11.51 -4.35 -1.41
C GLU A 40 -13.02 -4.31 -1.76
N ARG A 41 -13.67 -3.15 -1.65
CA ARG A 41 -15.12 -3.02 -1.91
C ARG A 41 -15.60 -3.54 -3.27
N PRO A 42 -14.88 -3.32 -4.38
CA PRO A 42 -15.31 -3.82 -5.70
C PRO A 42 -15.18 -5.33 -5.87
N PHE A 43 -14.44 -6.01 -4.97
CA PHE A 43 -14.11 -7.42 -5.11
C PHE A 43 -14.84 -8.24 -4.05
N GLY A 44 -15.85 -8.99 -4.49
CA GLY A 44 -16.70 -9.83 -3.64
C GLY A 44 -16.24 -11.30 -3.59
N PRO A 45 -16.89 -12.13 -2.78
CA PRO A 45 -16.57 -13.56 -2.66
C PRO A 45 -16.91 -14.38 -3.91
N ASP A 46 -17.67 -13.81 -4.81
CA ASP A 46 -18.01 -14.34 -6.14
C ASP A 46 -16.90 -14.14 -7.18
N GLN A 47 -15.89 -13.34 -6.85
CA GLN A 47 -14.71 -13.15 -7.69
C GLN A 47 -13.57 -14.05 -7.23
N HIS A 48 -12.84 -14.58 -8.22
CA HIS A 48 -11.69 -15.44 -7.99
C HIS A 48 -10.48 -14.93 -8.75
N PHE A 49 -9.38 -14.67 -8.01
CA PHE A 49 -8.07 -14.35 -8.57
C PHE A 49 -7.12 -15.48 -8.20
N PRO A 50 -6.81 -16.43 -9.11
CA PRO A 50 -5.98 -17.58 -8.79
C PRO A 50 -4.69 -17.22 -8.06
N ARG A 51 -3.96 -16.19 -8.54
CA ARG A 51 -2.72 -15.75 -7.90
C ARG A 51 -2.73 -14.26 -7.61
N VAL A 52 -2.52 -13.89 -6.36
CA VAL A 52 -2.50 -12.50 -5.89
C VAL A 52 -1.12 -12.18 -5.34
N LEU A 53 -0.58 -11.02 -5.70
CA LEU A 53 0.66 -10.47 -5.13
C LEU A 53 0.33 -9.16 -4.40
N GLU A 54 0.69 -9.08 -3.13
CA GLU A 54 0.72 -7.84 -2.37
C GLU A 54 2.17 -7.37 -2.24
N VAL A 55 2.49 -6.17 -2.75
CA VAL A 55 3.83 -5.58 -2.70
C VAL A 55 3.90 -4.50 -1.63
N GLY A 56 5.02 -4.45 -0.88
CA GLY A 56 5.18 -3.52 0.22
C GLY A 56 4.14 -3.72 1.32
N ALA A 57 3.81 -4.97 1.59
CA ALA A 57 2.71 -5.36 2.48
C ALA A 57 2.93 -5.00 3.96
N GLY A 58 4.16 -4.64 4.34
CA GLY A 58 4.52 -4.39 5.73
C GLY A 58 4.23 -5.62 6.59
N THR A 59 3.39 -5.46 7.60
CA THR A 59 2.98 -6.55 8.51
C THR A 59 1.81 -7.40 7.97
N GLY A 60 1.41 -7.20 6.70
CA GLY A 60 0.39 -8.02 6.04
C GLY A 60 -1.05 -7.71 6.47
N VAL A 61 -1.32 -6.52 6.98
CA VAL A 61 -2.66 -6.16 7.50
C VAL A 61 -3.76 -6.17 6.44
N HIS A 62 -3.41 -5.99 5.16
CA HIS A 62 -4.39 -5.91 4.08
C HIS A 62 -5.17 -7.20 3.88
N ILE A 63 -4.52 -8.36 4.02
CA ILE A 63 -5.15 -9.65 3.76
C ILE A 63 -6.40 -9.90 4.61
N ALA A 64 -6.47 -9.36 5.83
CA ALA A 64 -7.65 -9.44 6.68
C ALA A 64 -8.89 -8.74 6.09
N HIS A 65 -8.72 -7.91 5.06
CA HIS A 65 -9.79 -7.16 4.40
C HIS A 65 -10.12 -7.71 3.00
N VAL A 66 -9.33 -8.66 2.50
CA VAL A 66 -9.57 -9.35 1.23
C VAL A 66 -10.87 -10.14 1.31
N ARG A 67 -11.71 -10.00 0.27
CA ARG A 67 -13.05 -10.60 0.23
C ARG A 67 -13.22 -11.60 -0.91
N HIS A 68 -12.44 -11.45 -1.97
CA HIS A 68 -12.43 -12.38 -3.10
C HIS A 68 -11.72 -13.68 -2.72
N THR A 69 -11.94 -14.74 -3.48
CA THR A 69 -11.23 -16.00 -3.32
C THR A 69 -9.93 -16.02 -4.13
N PHE A 70 -8.99 -16.87 -3.72
CA PHE A 70 -7.70 -17.08 -4.41
C PHE A 70 -7.18 -18.50 -4.14
N ASP A 71 -6.27 -18.98 -5.00
CA ASP A 71 -5.53 -20.22 -4.77
C ASP A 71 -4.21 -19.94 -4.03
N GLU A 72 -3.53 -18.84 -4.42
CA GLU A 72 -2.29 -18.39 -3.79
C GLU A 72 -2.30 -16.88 -3.57
N TYR A 73 -1.96 -16.45 -2.36
CA TYR A 73 -1.76 -15.04 -1.99
C TYR A 73 -0.34 -14.86 -1.48
N VAL A 74 0.46 -14.06 -2.18
CA VAL A 74 1.84 -13.76 -1.82
C VAL A 74 1.90 -12.40 -1.14
N ILE A 75 2.22 -12.39 0.15
CA ILE A 75 2.54 -11.18 0.93
C ILE A 75 4.02 -10.89 0.70
N SER A 76 4.36 -9.72 0.17
CA SER A 76 5.76 -9.37 -0.10
C SER A 76 6.16 -8.00 0.43
N ASP A 77 7.38 -7.93 0.97
CA ASP A 77 8.02 -6.70 1.43
C ASP A 77 9.54 -6.82 1.29
N LEU A 78 10.25 -5.69 1.27
CA LEU A 78 11.72 -5.68 1.26
C LEU A 78 12.30 -5.85 2.67
N ASN A 79 11.56 -5.46 3.71
CA ASN A 79 12.00 -5.39 5.10
C ASN A 79 11.77 -6.72 5.84
N PRO A 80 12.84 -7.49 6.21
CA PRO A 80 12.69 -8.78 6.87
C PRO A 80 11.91 -8.74 8.19
N PRO A 81 12.12 -7.80 9.12
CA PRO A 81 11.29 -7.66 10.32
C PRO A 81 9.79 -7.50 10.07
N MET A 82 9.41 -6.82 8.98
CA MET A 82 7.99 -6.73 8.58
C MET A 82 7.47 -8.07 8.09
N LEU A 83 8.25 -8.81 7.31
CA LEU A 83 7.89 -10.12 6.81
C LEU A 83 7.72 -11.17 7.92
N GLU A 84 8.53 -11.10 8.98
CA GLU A 84 8.36 -11.96 10.16
C GLU A 84 6.99 -11.72 10.83
N GLN A 85 6.57 -10.47 10.97
CA GLN A 85 5.24 -10.12 11.49
C GLN A 85 4.14 -10.55 10.51
N ALA A 86 4.34 -10.33 9.21
CA ALA A 86 3.41 -10.71 8.16
C ALA A 86 3.16 -12.24 8.13
N ALA A 87 4.16 -13.05 8.43
CA ALA A 87 4.00 -14.50 8.56
C ALA A 87 3.01 -14.87 9.69
N GLY A 88 3.07 -14.17 10.82
CA GLY A 88 2.09 -14.31 11.90
C GLY A 88 0.68 -13.89 11.48
N THR A 89 0.55 -12.77 10.78
CA THR A 89 -0.72 -12.29 10.23
C THR A 89 -1.30 -13.29 9.22
N GLY A 90 -0.50 -13.78 8.28
CA GLY A 90 -0.90 -14.79 7.30
C GLY A 90 -1.41 -16.06 7.96
N THR A 91 -0.74 -16.54 9.01
CA THR A 91 -1.17 -17.71 9.77
C THR A 91 -2.50 -17.48 10.48
N SER A 92 -2.69 -16.32 11.11
CA SER A 92 -3.93 -16.00 11.85
C SER A 92 -5.14 -15.80 10.93
N THR A 93 -4.94 -15.37 9.69
CA THR A 93 -6.00 -15.14 8.71
C THR A 93 -6.24 -16.35 7.78
N SER A 94 -5.37 -17.35 7.79
CA SER A 94 -5.48 -18.53 6.92
C SER A 94 -6.80 -19.29 7.07
N SER A 95 -7.41 -19.28 8.25
CA SER A 95 -8.73 -19.90 8.47
C SER A 95 -9.90 -19.16 7.79
N GLN A 96 -9.68 -17.92 7.35
CA GLN A 96 -10.70 -17.09 6.66
C GLN A 96 -10.67 -17.30 5.15
N HIS A 97 -9.62 -17.91 4.60
CA HIS A 97 -9.40 -18.11 3.18
C HIS A 97 -9.10 -19.59 2.86
N SER A 98 -9.59 -20.05 1.72
CA SER A 98 -9.35 -21.41 1.25
C SER A 98 -8.00 -21.61 0.54
N GLY A 99 -7.37 -20.52 0.13
CA GLY A 99 -6.09 -20.53 -0.61
C GLY A 99 -4.87 -20.55 0.30
N VAL A 100 -3.70 -20.77 -0.31
CA VAL A 100 -2.40 -20.77 0.34
C VAL A 100 -1.89 -19.33 0.48
N ILE A 101 -1.44 -18.98 1.69
CA ILE A 101 -0.78 -17.70 1.95
C ILE A 101 0.72 -17.93 2.05
N ARG A 102 1.51 -17.19 1.28
CA ARG A 102 2.97 -17.23 1.31
C ARG A 102 3.53 -15.87 1.65
N VAL A 103 4.67 -15.87 2.33
CA VAL A 103 5.43 -14.65 2.60
C VAL A 103 6.74 -14.73 1.83
N GLN A 104 7.06 -13.69 1.07
CA GLN A 104 8.23 -13.65 0.19
C GLN A 104 8.91 -12.29 0.26
N ARG A 105 10.25 -12.28 0.27
CA ARG A 105 11.00 -11.04 0.17
C ARG A 105 11.09 -10.59 -1.28
N GLU A 106 10.60 -9.37 -1.57
CA GLU A 106 10.66 -8.77 -2.90
C GLU A 106 11.02 -7.28 -2.81
N ASP A 107 11.75 -6.82 -3.81
CA ASP A 107 11.91 -5.39 -4.07
C ASP A 107 10.79 -4.95 -5.02
N ALA A 108 9.89 -4.10 -4.54
CA ALA A 108 8.76 -3.61 -5.32
C ALA A 108 9.16 -2.85 -6.60
N THR A 109 10.40 -2.37 -6.70
CA THR A 109 10.95 -1.70 -7.89
C THR A 109 11.48 -2.67 -8.94
N LYS A 110 11.78 -3.92 -8.54
CA LYS A 110 12.33 -4.98 -9.40
C LYS A 110 11.94 -6.34 -8.84
N LEU A 111 10.77 -6.82 -9.21
CA LEU A 111 10.22 -8.07 -8.74
C LEU A 111 10.96 -9.28 -9.35
N SER A 112 11.29 -10.26 -8.52
CA SER A 112 11.98 -11.48 -8.96
C SER A 112 11.06 -12.50 -9.66
N VAL A 113 9.76 -12.19 -9.71
CA VAL A 113 8.73 -13.08 -10.27
C VAL A 113 8.62 -12.96 -11.79
N PRO A 114 8.20 -14.03 -12.50
CA PRO A 114 8.05 -14.02 -13.95
C PRO A 114 6.98 -13.04 -14.47
N ASP A 115 7.06 -12.72 -15.75
CA ASP A 115 6.04 -11.95 -16.46
C ASP A 115 4.68 -12.66 -16.40
N ALA A 116 3.61 -11.87 -16.39
CA ALA A 116 2.22 -12.36 -16.47
C ALA A 116 1.93 -13.54 -15.51
N SER A 117 2.46 -13.50 -14.29
CA SER A 117 2.36 -14.59 -13.32
C SER A 117 1.26 -14.39 -12.27
N PHE A 118 0.70 -13.18 -12.14
CA PHE A 118 -0.36 -12.86 -11.18
C PHE A 118 -1.63 -12.36 -11.84
N ASP A 119 -2.78 -12.72 -11.27
CA ASP A 119 -4.09 -12.26 -11.71
C ASP A 119 -4.46 -10.92 -11.06
N ARG A 120 -3.92 -10.65 -9.87
CA ARG A 120 -4.08 -9.39 -9.16
C ARG A 120 -2.78 -8.98 -8.47
N LEU A 121 -2.45 -7.68 -8.52
CA LEU A 121 -1.43 -7.04 -7.70
C LEU A 121 -2.07 -5.97 -6.83
N ILE A 122 -1.69 -5.93 -5.55
CA ILE A 122 -2.17 -4.95 -4.58
C ILE A 122 -0.97 -4.19 -4.03
N ALA A 123 -1.05 -2.86 -4.01
CA ALA A 123 -0.06 -1.99 -3.39
C ALA A 123 -0.77 -0.90 -2.57
N ALA A 124 -0.70 -1.01 -1.26
CA ALA A 124 -1.35 -0.08 -0.34
C ALA A 124 -0.29 0.72 0.43
N HIS A 125 -0.25 2.03 0.19
CA HIS A 125 0.71 2.95 0.83
C HIS A 125 2.17 2.59 0.53
N VAL A 126 2.51 2.40 -0.76
CA VAL A 126 3.83 1.97 -1.22
C VAL A 126 4.41 2.91 -2.26
N LEU A 127 3.65 3.23 -3.31
CA LEU A 127 4.17 3.93 -4.50
C LEU A 127 4.67 5.35 -4.19
N GLU A 128 4.15 5.98 -3.14
CA GLU A 128 4.59 7.29 -2.66
C GLU A 128 6.03 7.29 -2.14
N HIS A 129 6.54 6.12 -1.75
CA HIS A 129 7.89 5.92 -1.22
C HIS A 129 8.92 5.53 -2.28
N LEU A 130 8.46 5.02 -3.44
CA LEU A 130 9.36 4.38 -4.41
C LEU A 130 9.97 5.39 -5.39
N PRO A 131 11.28 5.30 -5.65
CA PRO A 131 11.91 6.11 -6.70
C PRO A 131 11.37 5.70 -8.07
N GLN A 132 11.32 6.66 -8.99
CA GLN A 132 10.90 6.44 -10.38
C GLN A 132 9.55 5.70 -10.52
N PRO A 133 8.45 6.19 -9.93
CA PRO A 133 7.17 5.49 -9.85
C PRO A 133 6.61 5.10 -11.23
N HIS A 134 6.97 5.81 -12.28
CA HIS A 134 6.62 5.47 -13.66
C HIS A 134 7.26 4.15 -14.14
N GLN A 135 8.48 3.83 -13.68
CA GLN A 135 9.13 2.53 -13.97
C GLN A 135 8.52 1.42 -13.11
N VAL A 136 8.23 1.74 -11.85
CA VAL A 136 7.55 0.81 -10.93
C VAL A 136 6.19 0.39 -11.47
N LEU A 137 5.40 1.31 -12.00
CA LEU A 137 4.10 0.97 -12.62
C LEU A 137 4.25 0.04 -13.83
N ARG A 138 5.32 0.19 -14.61
CA ARG A 138 5.64 -0.74 -15.72
C ARG A 138 6.03 -2.11 -15.20
N GLU A 139 6.86 -2.17 -14.16
CA GLU A 139 7.27 -3.43 -13.52
C GLU A 139 6.07 -4.18 -12.95
N TRP A 140 5.16 -3.49 -12.28
CA TRP A 140 3.92 -4.10 -11.78
C TRP A 140 3.00 -4.58 -12.90
N SER A 141 2.97 -3.85 -14.04
CA SER A 141 2.24 -4.31 -15.21
C SER A 141 2.87 -5.53 -15.87
N ARG A 142 4.20 -5.67 -15.83
CA ARG A 142 4.91 -6.83 -16.36
C ARG A 142 4.48 -8.12 -15.68
N VAL A 143 4.36 -8.10 -14.36
CA VAL A 143 4.07 -9.30 -13.56
C VAL A 143 2.60 -9.67 -13.53
N VAL A 144 1.71 -8.73 -13.84
CA VAL A 144 0.26 -8.99 -13.89
C VAL A 144 -0.14 -9.47 -15.28
N LYS A 145 -0.95 -10.53 -15.33
CA LYS A 145 -1.47 -11.08 -16.58
C LYS A 145 -2.29 -10.06 -17.37
N PRO A 146 -2.33 -10.13 -18.69
CA PRO A 146 -3.29 -9.37 -19.50
C PRO A 146 -4.73 -9.59 -18.99
N GLY A 147 -5.46 -8.50 -18.76
CA GLY A 147 -6.80 -8.54 -18.17
C GLY A 147 -6.84 -8.67 -16.65
N GLY A 148 -5.68 -8.87 -16.01
CA GLY A 148 -5.55 -8.86 -14.55
C GLY A 148 -5.76 -7.45 -13.96
N VAL A 149 -5.63 -7.33 -12.65
CA VAL A 149 -5.96 -6.10 -11.93
C VAL A 149 -4.76 -5.63 -11.08
N ILE A 150 -4.40 -4.35 -11.20
CA ILE A 150 -3.55 -3.66 -10.23
C ILE A 150 -4.44 -2.77 -9.37
N SER A 151 -4.38 -2.95 -8.05
CA SER A 151 -5.13 -2.16 -7.07
C SER A 151 -4.17 -1.32 -6.25
N LEU A 152 -4.32 0.01 -6.29
CA LEU A 152 -3.46 0.96 -5.61
C LEU A 152 -4.26 1.71 -4.54
N VAL A 153 -3.68 1.87 -3.35
CA VAL A 153 -4.16 2.79 -2.32
C VAL A 153 -3.05 3.80 -2.05
N LEU A 154 -3.33 5.07 -2.30
CA LEU A 154 -2.35 6.16 -2.17
C LEU A 154 -2.86 7.23 -1.20
N PRO A 155 -2.02 7.75 -0.30
CA PRO A 155 -2.38 8.91 0.50
C PRO A 155 -2.48 10.15 -0.38
N CYS A 156 -3.43 11.01 -0.09
CA CYS A 156 -3.54 12.31 -0.78
C CYS A 156 -2.49 13.32 -0.25
N ASP A 157 -1.25 12.90 -0.07
CA ASP A 157 -0.14 13.76 0.37
C ASP A 157 0.42 14.55 -0.84
N PRO A 158 0.60 15.88 -0.76
CA PRO A 158 0.49 16.79 0.40
C PRO A 158 -0.86 17.53 0.51
N GLY A 159 -1.98 16.96 0.13
CA GLY A 159 -3.29 17.59 0.20
C GLY A 159 -3.70 18.06 1.61
N MET A 160 -4.59 19.04 1.69
CA MET A 160 -4.98 19.70 2.95
C MET A 160 -5.56 18.74 3.97
N ALA A 161 -6.50 17.89 3.57
CA ALA A 161 -7.13 16.91 4.48
C ALA A 161 -6.11 15.91 5.05
N TRP A 162 -5.17 15.45 4.20
CA TRP A 162 -4.09 14.55 4.60
C TRP A 162 -3.16 15.22 5.62
N ARG A 163 -2.68 16.44 5.34
CA ARG A 163 -1.83 17.21 6.26
C ARG A 163 -2.50 17.44 7.61
N LEU A 164 -3.78 17.81 7.60
CA LEU A 164 -4.56 17.99 8.83
C LEU A 164 -4.67 16.67 9.61
N GLY A 165 -4.99 15.57 8.93
CA GLY A 165 -5.09 14.23 9.54
C GLY A 165 -3.77 13.80 10.20
N ARG A 166 -2.64 14.02 9.54
CA ARG A 166 -1.30 13.76 10.10
C ARG A 166 -1.03 14.59 11.35
N HIS A 167 -1.35 15.88 11.29
CA HIS A 167 -1.11 16.80 12.42
C HIS A 167 -1.96 16.44 13.66
N LEU A 168 -3.20 16.02 13.46
CA LEU A 168 -4.12 15.68 14.54
C LEU A 168 -3.92 14.25 15.12
N GLY A 169 -3.27 13.37 14.38
CA GLY A 169 -3.16 11.94 14.72
C GLY A 169 -1.72 11.43 14.87
N PRO A 170 -1.15 10.80 13.82
CA PRO A 170 0.09 10.04 13.94
C PRO A 170 1.30 10.88 14.35
N ARG A 171 1.40 12.13 13.93
CA ARG A 171 2.53 13.00 14.27
C ARG A 171 2.84 13.00 15.76
N LYS A 172 1.84 13.26 16.61
CA LYS A 172 2.04 13.33 18.07
C LYS A 172 2.50 12.01 18.66
N LYS A 173 2.02 10.89 18.12
CA LYS A 173 2.41 9.56 18.58
C LYS A 173 3.87 9.26 18.26
N PHE A 174 4.31 9.54 17.03
CA PHE A 174 5.69 9.30 16.62
C PHE A 174 6.68 10.27 17.27
N GLU A 175 6.31 11.54 17.44
CA GLU A 175 7.13 12.51 18.19
C GLU A 175 7.31 12.08 19.64
N ALA A 176 6.29 11.52 20.29
CA ALA A 176 6.40 10.98 21.65
C ALA A 176 7.37 9.78 21.76
N LEU A 177 7.62 9.08 20.64
CA LEU A 177 8.62 8.00 20.53
C LEU A 177 10.02 8.52 20.16
N GLY A 178 10.20 9.85 20.12
CA GLY A 178 11.47 10.50 19.76
C GLY A 178 11.78 10.47 18.26
N ILE A 179 10.78 10.20 17.42
CA ILE A 179 10.93 10.20 15.96
C ILE A 179 10.70 11.63 15.44
N ALA A 180 11.66 12.17 14.69
CA ALA A 180 11.55 13.46 14.00
C ALA A 180 10.54 13.35 12.83
N TYR A 181 9.25 13.34 13.13
CA TYR A 181 8.19 12.95 12.21
C TYR A 181 8.21 13.69 10.89
N ASP A 182 8.25 15.03 10.90
CA ASP A 182 8.23 15.83 9.67
C ASP A 182 9.46 15.59 8.79
N TYR A 183 10.63 15.39 9.40
CA TYR A 183 11.87 15.05 8.68
C TYR A 183 11.71 13.71 7.93
N TRP A 184 11.24 12.69 8.64
CA TRP A 184 11.08 11.36 8.06
C TRP A 184 9.96 11.32 7.00
N MET A 185 8.85 12.02 7.25
CA MET A 185 7.79 12.12 6.23
C MET A 185 8.26 12.84 4.96
N ALA A 186 9.08 13.88 5.09
CA ALA A 186 9.65 14.57 3.93
C ALA A 186 10.66 13.71 3.15
N ARG A 187 11.36 12.82 3.86
CA ARG A 187 12.35 11.92 3.27
C ARG A 187 11.73 10.70 2.61
N GLU A 188 10.67 10.13 3.23
CA GLU A 188 10.06 8.88 2.82
C GLU A 188 8.91 9.08 1.82
N HIS A 189 8.10 10.15 1.94
CA HIS A 189 7.05 10.47 0.97
C HIS A 189 7.61 11.32 -0.17
N ILE A 190 8.39 10.71 -1.04
CA ILE A 190 9.12 11.39 -2.12
C ILE A 190 8.23 11.74 -3.31
N ASN A 191 7.06 11.13 -3.45
CA ASN A 191 6.15 11.34 -4.56
C ASN A 191 4.84 12.01 -4.11
N ALA A 192 4.57 13.21 -4.62
CA ALA A 192 3.27 13.85 -4.42
C ALA A 192 2.16 13.11 -5.16
N ILE A 193 0.98 13.01 -4.55
CA ILE A 193 -0.19 12.34 -5.13
C ILE A 193 -0.54 12.84 -6.53
N THR A 194 -0.41 14.14 -6.79
CA THR A 194 -0.68 14.74 -8.11
C THR A 194 0.21 14.17 -9.21
N ASN A 195 1.48 13.90 -8.90
CA ASN A 195 2.43 13.30 -9.84
C ASN A 195 2.08 11.84 -10.09
N LEU A 196 1.74 11.09 -9.03
CA LEU A 196 1.34 9.68 -9.14
C LEU A 196 0.07 9.52 -9.98
N ILE A 197 -0.94 10.35 -9.76
CA ILE A 197 -2.17 10.36 -10.57
C ILE A 197 -1.86 10.68 -12.04
N ALA A 198 -0.96 11.62 -12.31
CA ALA A 198 -0.57 11.95 -13.68
C ALA A 198 0.07 10.73 -14.39
N PHE A 199 0.97 10.00 -13.74
CA PHE A 199 1.55 8.78 -14.29
C PHE A 199 0.51 7.67 -14.48
N ILE A 200 -0.36 7.45 -13.50
CA ILE A 200 -1.41 6.44 -13.57
C ILE A 200 -2.33 6.73 -14.76
N ARG A 201 -2.82 7.95 -14.91
CA ARG A 201 -3.72 8.34 -16.02
C ARG A 201 -3.04 8.30 -17.38
N TYR A 202 -1.73 8.59 -17.43
CA TYR A 202 -0.96 8.51 -18.67
C TYR A 202 -0.83 7.08 -19.17
N TYR A 203 -0.48 6.12 -18.29
CA TYR A 203 -0.31 4.73 -18.68
C TYR A 203 -1.63 3.95 -18.77
N TYR A 204 -2.64 4.36 -18.01
CA TYR A 204 -3.90 3.63 -17.87
C TYR A 204 -5.10 4.56 -18.04
N PRO A 205 -5.42 4.97 -19.26
CA PRO A 205 -6.50 5.95 -19.51
C PRO A 205 -7.89 5.47 -19.09
N GLN A 206 -8.07 4.15 -18.86
CA GLN A 206 -9.34 3.55 -18.41
C GLN A 206 -9.31 3.17 -16.92
N VAL A 207 -8.42 3.78 -16.13
CA VAL A 207 -8.34 3.52 -14.69
C VAL A 207 -9.65 3.85 -13.98
N GLN A 208 -10.08 2.96 -13.07
CA GLN A 208 -11.20 3.23 -12.18
C GLN A 208 -10.71 3.91 -10.92
N GLU A 209 -11.06 5.17 -10.75
CA GLU A 209 -10.60 6.00 -9.64
C GLU A 209 -11.69 6.14 -8.57
N LYS A 210 -11.28 6.12 -7.30
CA LYS A 210 -12.11 6.42 -6.14
C LYS A 210 -11.37 7.34 -5.19
N TRP A 211 -12.13 8.20 -4.54
CA TRP A 211 -11.61 9.22 -3.62
C TRP A 211 -12.32 9.07 -2.27
N TYR A 212 -11.59 9.05 -1.18
CA TYR A 212 -12.17 8.85 0.14
C TYR A 212 -11.61 9.81 1.20
N PRO A 213 -12.46 10.27 2.15
CA PRO A 213 -13.85 9.83 2.40
C PRO A 213 -14.93 10.52 1.56
N LEU A 214 -14.69 11.72 1.00
CA LEU A 214 -15.75 12.57 0.44
C LEU A 214 -16.20 12.19 -0.96
N ARG A 215 -15.49 11.30 -1.66
CA ARG A 215 -15.79 10.83 -3.03
C ARG A 215 -15.80 11.93 -4.10
N VAL A 216 -15.19 13.08 -3.81
CA VAL A 216 -14.98 14.16 -4.74
C VAL A 216 -13.58 14.04 -5.35
N PRO A 217 -13.35 14.24 -6.65
CA PRO A 217 -12.02 14.11 -7.26
C PRO A 217 -11.09 15.28 -6.89
N SER A 218 -10.66 15.31 -5.64
CA SER A 218 -9.78 16.34 -5.07
C SER A 218 -8.86 15.73 -4.03
N SER A 219 -7.55 15.91 -4.21
CA SER A 219 -6.53 15.51 -3.23
C SER A 219 -6.59 16.35 -1.95
N ASP A 220 -7.06 17.59 -2.02
CA ASP A 220 -7.16 18.46 -0.85
C ASP A 220 -8.32 18.10 0.08
N LEU A 221 -9.39 17.53 -0.47
CA LEU A 221 -10.60 17.20 0.27
C LEU A 221 -10.64 15.73 0.72
N ASN A 222 -9.75 14.89 0.23
CA ASN A 222 -9.73 13.48 0.58
C ASN A 222 -8.42 13.07 1.25
N LEU A 223 -8.47 11.91 1.91
CA LEU A 223 -7.33 11.29 2.58
C LEU A 223 -6.66 10.26 1.69
N PHE A 224 -7.45 9.56 0.86
CA PHE A 224 -6.97 8.46 0.04
C PHE A 224 -7.52 8.55 -1.38
N TYR A 225 -6.64 8.24 -2.32
CA TYR A 225 -6.95 7.94 -3.70
C TYR A 225 -6.78 6.44 -3.91
N ILE A 226 -7.77 5.81 -4.52
CA ILE A 226 -7.76 4.39 -4.83
C ILE A 226 -7.94 4.22 -6.34
N ALA A 227 -7.04 3.44 -6.94
CA ALA A 227 -7.08 3.13 -8.36
C ALA A 227 -7.16 1.62 -8.58
N HIS A 228 -8.09 1.20 -9.46
CA HIS A 228 -8.12 -0.16 -9.98
C HIS A 228 -7.86 -0.10 -11.49
N ILE A 229 -6.79 -0.74 -11.90
CA ILE A 229 -6.25 -0.72 -13.25
C ILE A 229 -6.41 -2.13 -13.83
N ARG A 230 -7.11 -2.27 -14.95
CA ARG A 230 -7.05 -3.49 -15.75
C ARG A 230 -5.86 -3.40 -16.69
N THR A 231 -4.99 -4.40 -16.62
CA THR A 231 -3.82 -4.48 -17.50
C THR A 231 -4.26 -4.85 -18.92
N ALA A 232 -3.76 -4.11 -19.91
CA ALA A 232 -3.85 -4.50 -21.31
C ALA A 232 -2.71 -5.48 -21.67
N PRO A 233 -2.81 -6.24 -22.76
CA PRO A 233 -1.64 -6.90 -23.32
C PRO A 233 -0.53 -5.89 -23.55
N LEU A 234 0.70 -6.24 -23.16
CA LEU A 234 1.89 -5.44 -23.52
C LEU A 234 1.94 -5.37 -25.05
N ALA A 235 1.85 -4.16 -25.59
CA ALA A 235 1.96 -3.93 -27.02
C ALA A 235 3.40 -4.14 -27.49
#